data_bdfb0e3ff2f30628cca8410ab962d72e
#
_entry.id   bdfb0e3ff2f30628cca8410ab962d72e
#
_cell.length_a   1.000
_cell.length_b   1.000
_cell.length_c   1.000
_cell.angle_alpha   90.00
_cell.angle_beta   90.00
_cell.angle_gamma   90.00
#
_symmetry.space_group_name_H-M   'P 1'
#
loop_
_entity.id
_entity.type
_entity.pdbx_description
1 polymer ?
#
loop_
_entity_poly.entity_id
_entity_poly.type
_entity_poly.pdbx_seq_one_letter_code
_entity_poly.pdbx_strand_id
1 'polypeptide(L)'
;MTKKMIILNASPRKNRNTATLLKEAQRGAEAAGAEVEYIDLVSLTFKGCMSCMACKRTGNKCGGLCAFKDDLRPVLEKIIQADAFIMGTPIYWSNPTGMFRNVIERLLFPMLSYNSDGKGGVEKYLDKKMNCGLIYTMNVTPENYKAFGYEAILSPDRNFLQGYYGHCEVLNAHGTWQFYPDYSKFDHSAVDVAEKEWSRERMAS
;
A
#
# COMPACT_ATOMS: atom_id res chain seq x y z
N MET A 1 -3.28 -7.34 -25.37
CA MET A 1 -3.48 -8.09 -24.12
C MET A 1 -4.06 -7.15 -23.10
N THR A 2 -5.09 -7.57 -22.37
CA THR A 2 -5.70 -6.80 -21.29
C THR A 2 -4.69 -6.65 -20.15
N LYS A 3 -4.51 -5.43 -19.65
CA LYS A 3 -3.63 -5.17 -18.50
C LYS A 3 -4.27 -5.65 -17.22
N LYS A 4 -3.47 -6.25 -16.33
CA LYS A 4 -3.93 -6.73 -15.02
C LYS A 4 -3.46 -5.82 -13.90
N MET A 5 -4.38 -5.46 -13.03
CA MET A 5 -4.11 -4.64 -11.85
C MET A 5 -4.61 -5.30 -10.58
N ILE A 6 -3.80 -5.25 -9.53
CA ILE A 6 -4.20 -5.68 -8.18
C ILE A 6 -4.40 -4.44 -7.31
N ILE A 7 -5.52 -4.36 -6.63
CA ILE A 7 -5.80 -3.30 -5.65
C ILE A 7 -5.89 -3.92 -4.26
N LEU A 8 -5.09 -3.40 -3.32
CA LEU A 8 -5.01 -3.88 -1.95
C LEU A 8 -5.53 -2.83 -0.97
N ASN A 9 -6.56 -3.17 -0.22
CA ASN A 9 -7.05 -2.36 0.88
C ASN A 9 -6.42 -2.80 2.20
N ALA A 10 -5.45 -2.03 2.70
CA ALA A 10 -4.81 -2.24 4.01
C ALA A 10 -5.50 -1.47 5.15
N SER A 11 -6.75 -1.04 4.95
CA SER A 11 -7.59 -0.47 6.01
C SER A 11 -8.33 -1.60 6.76
N PRO A 12 -8.44 -1.53 8.10
CA PRO A 12 -9.32 -2.43 8.85
C PRO A 12 -10.81 -2.17 8.57
N ARG A 13 -11.14 -1.06 7.93
CA ARG A 13 -12.51 -0.66 7.58
C ARG A 13 -12.75 -0.82 6.08
N LYS A 14 -13.52 -1.84 5.69
CA LYS A 14 -13.77 -2.20 4.28
C LYS A 14 -14.52 -1.14 3.46
N ASN A 15 -15.23 -0.20 4.10
CA ASN A 15 -16.14 0.73 3.44
C ASN A 15 -15.96 2.17 3.96
N ARG A 16 -14.71 2.62 4.15
CA ARG A 16 -14.40 3.98 4.62
C ARG A 16 -13.39 4.67 3.68
N ASN A 17 -12.84 5.79 4.08
CA ASN A 17 -12.03 6.69 3.26
C ASN A 17 -11.06 5.99 2.30
N THR A 18 -10.21 5.10 2.82
CA THR A 18 -9.25 4.36 1.99
C THR A 18 -9.95 3.50 0.93
N ALA A 19 -10.98 2.74 1.35
CA ALA A 19 -11.73 1.88 0.43
C ALA A 19 -12.48 2.68 -0.64
N THR A 20 -13.01 3.86 -0.30
CA THR A 20 -13.68 4.75 -1.26
C THR A 20 -12.73 5.18 -2.36
N LEU A 21 -11.53 5.68 -2.00
CA LEU A 21 -10.52 6.08 -2.99
C LEU A 21 -10.01 4.91 -3.82
N LEU A 22 -9.80 3.75 -3.21
CA LEU A 22 -9.39 2.55 -3.93
C LEU A 22 -10.46 2.05 -4.91
N LYS A 23 -11.75 2.17 -4.58
CA LYS A 23 -12.85 1.84 -5.48
C LYS A 23 -12.95 2.80 -6.66
N GLU A 24 -12.66 4.08 -6.45
CA GLU A 24 -12.55 5.04 -7.56
C GLU A 24 -11.36 4.74 -8.46
N ALA A 25 -10.21 4.36 -7.89
CA ALA A 25 -9.08 3.90 -8.67
C ALA A 25 -9.41 2.62 -9.47
N GLN A 26 -10.16 1.67 -8.88
CA GLN A 26 -10.68 0.49 -9.57
C GLN A 26 -11.55 0.88 -10.76
N ARG A 27 -12.55 1.74 -10.53
CA ARG A 27 -13.48 2.21 -11.57
C ARG A 27 -12.74 2.87 -12.73
N GLY A 28 -11.72 3.71 -12.42
CA GLY A 28 -10.90 4.36 -13.45
C GLY A 28 -10.07 3.37 -14.25
N ALA A 29 -9.48 2.38 -13.62
CA ALA A 29 -8.68 1.34 -14.29
C ALA A 29 -9.55 0.45 -15.19
N GLU A 30 -10.72 0.03 -14.70
CA GLU A 30 -11.69 -0.76 -15.47
C GLU A 30 -12.22 0.02 -16.67
N ALA A 31 -12.52 1.31 -16.51
CA ALA A 31 -12.92 2.19 -17.61
C ALA A 31 -11.83 2.35 -18.68
N ALA A 32 -10.55 2.24 -18.28
CA ALA A 32 -9.41 2.20 -19.19
C ALA A 32 -9.15 0.81 -19.80
N GLY A 33 -9.99 -0.18 -19.53
CA GLY A 33 -9.92 -1.54 -20.08
C GLY A 33 -8.99 -2.51 -19.33
N ALA A 34 -8.60 -2.20 -18.07
CA ALA A 34 -7.84 -3.13 -17.25
C ALA A 34 -8.75 -4.18 -16.59
N GLU A 35 -8.21 -5.38 -16.39
CA GLU A 35 -8.77 -6.40 -15.50
C GLU A 35 -8.28 -6.10 -14.08
N VAL A 36 -9.20 -5.83 -13.15
CA VAL A 36 -8.86 -5.42 -11.79
C VAL A 36 -9.34 -6.42 -10.77
N GLU A 37 -8.44 -6.86 -9.88
CA GLU A 37 -8.80 -7.64 -8.69
C GLU A 37 -8.60 -6.77 -7.44
N TYR A 38 -9.69 -6.60 -6.68
CA TYR A 38 -9.71 -5.85 -5.41
C TYR A 38 -9.67 -6.80 -4.22
N ILE A 39 -8.73 -6.58 -3.28
CA ILE A 39 -8.51 -7.46 -2.14
C ILE A 39 -8.53 -6.65 -0.83
N ASP A 40 -9.45 -6.97 0.06
CA ASP A 40 -9.45 -6.46 1.43
C ASP A 40 -8.52 -7.29 2.32
N LEU A 41 -7.37 -6.77 2.68
CA LEU A 41 -6.37 -7.49 3.50
C LEU A 41 -6.90 -7.88 4.88
N VAL A 42 -7.84 -7.12 5.44
CA VAL A 42 -8.48 -7.44 6.72
C VAL A 42 -9.29 -8.75 6.69
N SER A 43 -9.61 -9.26 5.52
CA SER A 43 -10.31 -10.55 5.35
C SER A 43 -9.36 -11.75 5.34
N LEU A 44 -8.05 -11.51 5.35
CA LEU A 44 -7.01 -12.54 5.24
C LEU A 44 -6.34 -12.77 6.59
N THR A 45 -5.95 -14.02 6.84
CA THR A 45 -5.15 -14.38 8.01
C THR A 45 -3.69 -14.52 7.60
N PHE A 46 -2.86 -13.54 7.97
CA PHE A 46 -1.45 -13.53 7.62
C PHE A 46 -0.58 -12.79 8.63
N LYS A 47 0.73 -13.01 8.55
CA LYS A 47 1.74 -12.38 9.40
C LYS A 47 2.75 -11.59 8.56
N GLY A 48 3.48 -10.70 9.21
CA GLY A 48 4.65 -10.03 8.64
C GLY A 48 5.82 -10.99 8.41
N CYS A 49 6.96 -10.45 8.01
CA CYS A 49 8.18 -11.24 7.85
C CYS A 49 8.65 -11.79 9.20
N MET A 50 8.75 -13.10 9.31
CA MET A 50 9.20 -13.79 10.54
C MET A 50 10.70 -14.09 10.53
N SER A 51 11.49 -13.51 9.62
CA SER A 51 12.93 -13.75 9.51
C SER A 51 13.34 -15.23 9.43
N CYS A 52 12.50 -16.08 8.84
CA CYS A 52 12.79 -17.51 8.68
C CYS A 52 13.92 -17.81 7.68
N MET A 53 14.37 -16.80 6.93
CA MET A 53 15.43 -16.83 5.93
C MET A 53 15.27 -17.87 4.81
N ALA A 54 14.12 -18.51 4.69
CA ALA A 54 13.87 -19.51 3.66
C ALA A 54 14.05 -18.95 2.23
N CYS A 55 13.65 -17.68 2.00
CA CYS A 55 13.86 -17.00 0.73
C CYS A 55 15.31 -16.59 0.44
N LYS A 56 16.24 -16.79 1.39
CA LYS A 56 17.67 -16.44 1.29
C LYS A 56 18.59 -17.64 1.23
N ARG A 57 18.07 -18.86 1.44
CA ARG A 57 18.91 -20.07 1.44
C ARG A 57 19.50 -20.32 0.06
N THR A 58 20.75 -20.78 0.00
CA THR A 58 21.39 -21.22 -1.24
C THR A 58 20.54 -22.30 -1.91
N GLY A 59 20.30 -22.16 -3.20
CA GLY A 59 19.47 -23.10 -3.97
C GLY A 59 17.96 -23.02 -3.65
N ASN A 60 17.49 -21.98 -2.95
CA ASN A 60 16.05 -21.80 -2.76
C ASN A 60 15.33 -21.65 -4.09
N LYS A 61 14.07 -22.12 -4.14
CA LYS A 61 13.20 -22.04 -5.33
C LYS A 61 12.11 -20.96 -5.16
N CYS A 62 12.36 -19.94 -4.34
CA CYS A 62 11.35 -18.94 -4.00
C CYS A 62 11.09 -17.91 -5.13
N GLY A 63 12.07 -17.73 -6.06
CA GLY A 63 11.92 -16.85 -7.21
C GLY A 63 11.61 -15.39 -6.86
N GLY A 64 12.20 -14.87 -5.77
CA GLY A 64 11.91 -13.51 -5.29
C GLY A 64 10.61 -13.38 -4.48
N LEU A 65 9.94 -14.49 -4.14
CA LEU A 65 8.72 -14.51 -3.33
C LEU A 65 8.97 -15.01 -1.90
N CYS A 66 8.13 -14.55 -0.97
CA CYS A 66 8.14 -15.07 0.40
C CYS A 66 7.73 -16.55 0.42
N ALA A 67 8.54 -17.40 1.08
CA ALA A 67 8.28 -18.84 1.18
C ALA A 67 7.16 -19.21 2.17
N PHE A 68 6.79 -18.29 3.07
CA PHE A 68 5.81 -18.55 4.12
C PHE A 68 4.42 -18.72 3.53
N LYS A 69 3.76 -19.84 3.86
CA LYS A 69 2.45 -20.23 3.33
C LYS A 69 1.35 -19.78 4.30
N ASP A 70 0.62 -18.76 3.92
CA ASP A 70 -0.59 -18.24 4.55
C ASP A 70 -1.44 -17.54 3.46
N ASP A 71 -2.54 -16.87 3.85
CA ASP A 71 -3.44 -16.23 2.90
C ASP A 71 -2.78 -15.10 2.10
N LEU A 72 -1.66 -14.53 2.56
CA LEU A 72 -0.92 -13.50 1.82
C LEU A 72 -0.10 -14.08 0.66
N ARG A 73 0.35 -15.33 0.75
CA ARG A 73 1.22 -15.92 -0.28
C ARG A 73 0.60 -15.89 -1.69
N PRO A 74 -0.67 -16.31 -1.91
CA PRO A 74 -1.33 -16.19 -3.21
C PRO A 74 -1.45 -14.75 -3.69
N VAL A 75 -1.66 -13.79 -2.78
CA VAL A 75 -1.74 -12.36 -3.12
C VAL A 75 -0.41 -11.85 -3.66
N LEU A 76 0.71 -12.21 -3.02
CA LEU A 76 2.05 -11.84 -3.50
C LEU A 76 2.33 -12.43 -4.89
N GLU A 77 1.89 -13.65 -5.16
CA GLU A 77 1.99 -14.28 -6.49
C GLU A 77 1.21 -13.50 -7.56
N LYS A 78 0.00 -13.07 -7.24
CA LYS A 78 -0.81 -12.22 -8.13
C LYS A 78 -0.15 -10.86 -8.39
N ILE A 79 0.40 -10.21 -7.37
CA ILE A 79 1.09 -8.93 -7.52
C ILE A 79 2.25 -9.04 -8.52
N ILE A 80 3.12 -10.04 -8.40
CA ILE A 80 4.27 -10.17 -9.31
C ILE A 80 3.87 -10.58 -10.73
N GLN A 81 2.67 -11.14 -10.93
CA GLN A 81 2.12 -11.47 -12.25
C GLN A 81 1.37 -10.29 -12.89
N ALA A 82 0.95 -9.30 -12.11
CA ALA A 82 0.21 -8.15 -12.60
C ALA A 82 1.09 -7.16 -13.38
N ASP A 83 0.46 -6.26 -14.13
CA ASP A 83 1.11 -5.13 -14.81
C ASP A 83 1.20 -3.91 -13.89
N ALA A 84 0.32 -3.82 -12.90
CA ALA A 84 0.29 -2.76 -11.90
C ALA A 84 -0.31 -3.23 -10.58
N PHE A 85 0.02 -2.54 -9.48
CA PHE A 85 -0.77 -2.65 -8.26
C PHE A 85 -0.92 -1.30 -7.55
N ILE A 86 -2.03 -1.15 -6.82
CA ILE A 86 -2.27 -0.03 -5.93
C ILE A 86 -2.51 -0.57 -4.52
N MET A 87 -1.89 0.03 -3.51
CA MET A 87 -2.17 -0.30 -2.11
C MET A 87 -2.56 0.94 -1.33
N GLY A 88 -3.74 0.90 -0.71
CA GLY A 88 -4.25 1.98 0.13
C GLY A 88 -4.19 1.63 1.61
N THR A 89 -3.86 2.61 2.46
CA THR A 89 -3.79 2.46 3.91
C THR A 89 -4.16 3.75 4.62
N PRO A 90 -4.88 3.71 5.75
CA PRO A 90 -4.94 4.84 6.65
C PRO A 90 -3.61 5.01 7.37
N ILE A 91 -3.29 6.25 7.74
CA ILE A 91 -2.11 6.57 8.53
C ILE A 91 -2.50 6.60 10.01
N TYR A 92 -1.87 5.73 10.80
CA TYR A 92 -2.03 5.61 12.24
C TYR A 92 -0.71 5.92 12.93
N TRP A 93 -0.71 6.89 13.86
CA TRP A 93 0.52 7.30 14.55
C TRP A 93 1.67 7.59 13.56
N SER A 94 1.39 8.41 12.55
CA SER A 94 2.31 8.84 11.49
C SER A 94 2.81 7.74 10.56
N ASN A 95 2.33 6.50 10.67
CA ASN A 95 2.78 5.37 9.87
C ASN A 95 1.62 4.64 9.17
N PRO A 96 1.88 3.95 8.06
CA PRO A 96 0.96 2.99 7.49
C PRO A 96 0.57 1.89 8.49
N THR A 97 -0.60 1.28 8.28
CA THR A 97 -1.07 0.19 9.15
C THR A 97 -0.10 -1.01 9.19
N GLY A 98 -0.17 -1.82 10.26
CA GLY A 98 0.58 -3.08 10.34
C GLY A 98 0.29 -4.03 9.17
N MET A 99 -0.95 -4.08 8.66
CA MET A 99 -1.29 -4.88 7.47
C MET A 99 -0.51 -4.41 6.24
N PHE A 100 -0.41 -3.12 6.01
CA PHE A 100 0.40 -2.54 4.93
C PHE A 100 1.88 -2.94 5.09
N ARG A 101 2.46 -2.75 6.27
CA ARG A 101 3.86 -3.09 6.56
C ARG A 101 4.14 -4.57 6.35
N ASN A 102 3.26 -5.45 6.81
CA ASN A 102 3.40 -6.89 6.62
C ASN A 102 3.47 -7.28 5.13
N VAL A 103 2.67 -6.62 4.27
CA VAL A 103 2.73 -6.84 2.82
C VAL A 103 4.06 -6.34 2.25
N ILE A 104 4.46 -5.09 2.56
CA ILE A 104 5.71 -4.50 2.06
C ILE A 104 6.92 -5.36 2.44
N GLU A 105 7.03 -5.78 3.70
CA GLU A 105 8.14 -6.63 4.15
C GLU A 105 8.20 -7.95 3.38
N ARG A 106 7.07 -8.60 3.19
CA ARG A 106 7.00 -9.89 2.52
C ARG A 106 7.05 -9.81 0.99
N LEU A 107 6.75 -8.65 0.44
CA LEU A 107 6.89 -8.38 -0.99
C LEU A 107 8.34 -8.04 -1.35
N LEU A 108 9.00 -7.18 -0.56
CA LEU A 108 10.30 -6.62 -0.92
C LEU A 108 11.49 -7.43 -0.38
N PHE A 109 11.43 -7.91 0.87
CA PHE A 109 12.56 -8.64 1.45
C PHE A 109 13.01 -9.88 0.65
N PRO A 110 12.10 -10.70 0.09
CA PRO A 110 12.52 -11.82 -0.76
C PRO A 110 13.27 -11.40 -2.04
N MET A 111 12.99 -10.21 -2.56
CA MET A 111 13.62 -9.67 -3.77
C MET A 111 15.04 -9.15 -3.51
N LEU A 112 15.35 -8.75 -2.27
CA LEU A 112 16.69 -8.32 -1.90
C LEU A 112 17.68 -9.48 -2.04
N SER A 113 18.73 -9.31 -2.86
CA SER A 113 19.84 -10.25 -2.96
C SER A 113 21.04 -9.74 -2.17
N TYR A 114 21.85 -10.69 -1.68
CA TYR A 114 23.15 -10.42 -1.07
C TYR A 114 24.30 -10.95 -1.96
N ASN A 115 23.98 -11.50 -3.14
CA ASN A 115 24.97 -11.97 -4.10
C ASN A 115 25.45 -10.79 -4.96
N SER A 116 26.75 -10.70 -5.18
CA SER A 116 27.31 -9.73 -6.11
C SER A 116 26.94 -10.08 -7.56
N ASP A 117 26.57 -9.09 -8.36
CA ASP A 117 26.36 -9.23 -9.80
C ASP A 117 27.69 -9.20 -10.60
N GLY A 118 28.82 -9.08 -9.91
CA GLY A 118 30.15 -8.97 -10.52
C GLY A 118 30.43 -7.61 -11.18
N LYS A 119 29.51 -6.65 -11.07
CA LYS A 119 29.59 -5.30 -11.70
C LYS A 119 29.52 -4.17 -10.68
N GLY A 120 29.71 -4.49 -9.40
CA GLY A 120 29.62 -3.51 -8.29
C GLY A 120 28.21 -3.34 -7.72
N GLY A 121 27.24 -4.16 -8.12
CA GLY A 121 25.88 -4.22 -7.61
C GLY A 121 25.54 -5.58 -6.99
N VAL A 122 24.24 -5.84 -6.87
CA VAL A 122 23.69 -7.11 -6.39
C VAL A 122 22.79 -7.76 -7.45
N GLU A 123 22.78 -9.07 -7.50
CA GLU A 123 21.86 -9.84 -8.35
C GLU A 123 20.41 -9.51 -8.00
N LYS A 124 19.51 -9.58 -8.99
CA LYS A 124 18.07 -9.47 -8.78
C LYS A 124 17.42 -10.84 -8.88
N TYR A 125 16.71 -11.25 -7.84
CA TYR A 125 15.92 -12.49 -7.89
C TYR A 125 14.70 -12.37 -8.79
N LEU A 126 14.21 -11.16 -9.00
CA LEU A 126 13.09 -10.88 -9.90
C LEU A 126 13.33 -9.52 -10.57
N ASP A 127 13.43 -9.52 -11.89
CA ASP A 127 13.51 -8.30 -12.70
C ASP A 127 12.13 -8.03 -13.32
N LYS A 128 11.21 -7.57 -12.48
CA LYS A 128 9.84 -7.22 -12.89
C LYS A 128 9.69 -5.71 -12.88
N LYS A 129 9.28 -5.15 -14.03
CA LYS A 129 8.84 -3.75 -14.11
C LYS A 129 7.33 -3.69 -14.09
N MET A 130 6.77 -2.85 -13.22
CA MET A 130 5.34 -2.57 -13.13
C MET A 130 5.10 -1.17 -12.55
N ASN A 131 3.92 -0.64 -12.77
CA ASN A 131 3.49 0.60 -12.14
C ASN A 131 2.92 0.31 -10.76
N CYS A 132 3.35 1.09 -9.77
CA CYS A 132 2.85 1.01 -8.40
C CYS A 132 2.10 2.30 -8.03
N GLY A 133 1.13 2.18 -7.15
CA GLY A 133 0.42 3.31 -6.55
C GLY A 133 0.24 3.13 -5.06
N LEU A 134 0.39 4.21 -4.29
CA LEU A 134 0.10 4.24 -2.86
C LEU A 134 -0.97 5.29 -2.58
N ILE A 135 -1.98 4.94 -1.79
CA ILE A 135 -3.01 5.86 -1.32
C ILE A 135 -2.94 5.92 0.21
N TYR A 136 -2.58 7.07 0.73
CA TYR A 136 -2.55 7.36 2.16
C TYR A 136 -3.74 8.23 2.57
N THR A 137 -4.56 7.75 3.49
CA THR A 137 -5.67 8.52 4.04
C THR A 137 -5.37 8.93 5.48
N MET A 138 -5.52 10.19 5.80
CA MET A 138 -5.12 10.72 7.10
C MET A 138 -6.02 11.86 7.57
N ASN A 139 -6.21 11.95 8.87
CA ASN A 139 -6.95 13.06 9.48
C ASN A 139 -6.13 14.38 9.50
N VAL A 140 -4.83 14.28 9.31
CA VAL A 140 -3.87 15.40 9.34
C VAL A 140 -4.10 16.34 8.17
N THR A 141 -4.09 17.65 8.43
CA THR A 141 -4.18 18.69 7.38
C THR A 141 -2.87 18.78 6.58
N PRO A 142 -2.87 19.38 5.38
CA PRO A 142 -1.64 19.57 4.60
C PRO A 142 -0.56 20.36 5.34
N GLU A 143 -0.94 21.35 6.17
CA GLU A 143 -0.04 22.17 6.98
C GLU A 143 0.65 21.31 8.04
N ASN A 144 -0.13 20.53 8.79
CA ASN A 144 0.39 19.64 9.82
C ASN A 144 1.19 18.47 9.22
N TYR A 145 0.85 17.99 8.04
CA TYR A 145 1.64 17.00 7.28
C TYR A 145 3.08 17.49 7.08
N LYS A 146 3.23 18.76 6.64
CA LYS A 146 4.55 19.39 6.48
C LYS A 146 5.23 19.64 7.82
N ALA A 147 4.52 20.23 8.79
CA ALA A 147 5.06 20.58 10.08
C ALA A 147 5.60 19.37 10.86
N PHE A 148 4.95 18.22 10.77
CA PHE A 148 5.35 16.98 11.47
C PHE A 148 6.26 16.07 10.63
N GLY A 149 6.68 16.50 9.44
CA GLY A 149 7.65 15.76 8.63
C GLY A 149 7.14 14.44 8.06
N TYR A 150 5.84 14.31 7.79
CA TYR A 150 5.25 13.07 7.27
C TYR A 150 5.88 12.60 5.96
N GLU A 151 6.32 13.52 5.09
CA GLU A 151 6.99 13.15 3.85
C GLU A 151 8.23 12.30 4.10
N ALA A 152 9.06 12.66 5.09
CA ALA A 152 10.25 11.88 5.45
C ALA A 152 9.89 10.49 6.00
N ILE A 153 8.74 10.35 6.66
CA ILE A 153 8.26 9.09 7.24
C ILE A 153 7.70 8.17 6.16
N LEU A 154 6.96 8.70 5.18
CA LEU A 154 6.18 7.93 4.21
C LEU A 154 6.93 7.70 2.88
N SER A 155 7.87 8.58 2.50
CA SER A 155 8.62 8.46 1.24
C SER A 155 9.46 7.18 1.12
N PRO A 156 9.98 6.54 2.18
CA PRO A 156 10.71 5.28 2.03
C PRO A 156 9.92 4.18 1.32
N ASP A 157 8.62 4.04 1.60
CA ASP A 157 7.80 3.00 0.97
C ASP A 157 7.70 3.22 -0.55
N ARG A 158 7.45 4.47 -0.99
CA ARG A 158 7.49 4.85 -2.42
C ARG A 158 8.85 4.57 -3.04
N ASN A 159 9.92 5.01 -2.38
CA ASN A 159 11.29 4.91 -2.91
C ASN A 159 11.72 3.45 -3.10
N PHE A 160 11.38 2.56 -2.17
CA PHE A 160 11.65 1.13 -2.32
C PHE A 160 10.83 0.52 -3.46
N LEU A 161 9.53 0.79 -3.54
CA LEU A 161 8.70 0.28 -4.63
C LEU A 161 9.19 0.79 -5.99
N GLN A 162 9.54 2.06 -6.10
CA GLN A 162 10.11 2.64 -7.31
C GLN A 162 11.45 2.00 -7.67
N GLY A 163 12.32 1.76 -6.69
CA GLY A 163 13.62 1.11 -6.91
C GLY A 163 13.50 -0.31 -7.44
N TYR A 164 12.53 -1.10 -6.91
CA TYR A 164 12.32 -2.48 -7.35
C TYR A 164 11.51 -2.58 -8.64
N TYR A 165 10.44 -1.79 -8.79
CA TYR A 165 9.47 -1.95 -9.87
C TYR A 165 9.55 -0.88 -10.97
N GLY A 166 10.17 0.26 -10.70
CA GLY A 166 10.48 1.31 -11.68
C GLY A 166 9.64 2.57 -11.57
N HIS A 167 8.36 2.49 -11.21
CA HIS A 167 7.49 3.66 -11.06
C HIS A 167 6.53 3.48 -9.88
N CYS A 168 6.38 4.53 -9.06
CA CYS A 168 5.44 4.54 -7.94
C CYS A 168 4.88 5.94 -7.70
N GLU A 169 3.57 6.11 -7.89
CA GLU A 169 2.84 7.32 -7.55
C GLU A 169 2.26 7.26 -6.14
N VAL A 170 2.07 8.43 -5.53
CA VAL A 170 1.48 8.55 -4.20
C VAL A 170 0.35 9.57 -4.21
N LEU A 171 -0.81 9.18 -3.68
CA LEU A 171 -1.92 10.05 -3.37
C LEU A 171 -2.02 10.20 -1.85
N ASN A 172 -1.86 11.43 -1.35
CA ASN A 172 -2.09 11.79 0.04
C ASN A 172 -3.47 12.43 0.19
N ALA A 173 -4.42 11.76 0.82
CA ALA A 173 -5.74 12.29 1.14
C ALA A 173 -5.74 12.81 2.58
N HIS A 174 -5.64 14.12 2.70
CA HIS A 174 -5.60 14.83 3.98
C HIS A 174 -7.00 15.13 4.52
N GLY A 175 -7.11 15.40 5.81
CA GLY A 175 -8.34 15.85 6.45
C GLY A 175 -9.49 14.82 6.42
N THR A 176 -9.20 13.53 6.19
CA THR A 176 -10.24 12.52 6.06
C THR A 176 -11.00 12.29 7.36
N TRP A 177 -12.29 11.99 7.25
CA TRP A 177 -13.18 11.80 8.39
C TRP A 177 -12.84 10.51 9.17
N GLN A 178 -12.57 10.67 10.47
CA GLN A 178 -12.23 9.56 11.35
C GLN A 178 -13.46 8.89 11.95
N PHE A 179 -14.43 9.68 12.41
CA PHE A 179 -15.62 9.24 13.14
C PHE A 179 -16.91 9.35 12.30
N TYR A 180 -16.81 8.96 11.04
CA TYR A 180 -17.95 8.92 10.13
C TYR A 180 -18.97 7.85 10.56
N PRO A 181 -20.32 8.05 10.42
CA PRO A 181 -20.93 9.24 9.82
C PRO A 181 -21.25 10.36 10.81
N ASP A 182 -21.06 10.17 12.09
CA ASP A 182 -21.61 11.04 13.12
C ASP A 182 -20.58 11.30 14.23
N TYR A 183 -20.00 12.48 14.22
CA TYR A 183 -19.03 12.92 15.23
C TYR A 183 -19.64 13.12 16.62
N SER A 184 -20.95 13.38 16.73
CA SER A 184 -21.63 13.62 18.02
C SER A 184 -21.57 12.43 18.97
N LYS A 185 -21.28 11.24 18.43
CA LYS A 185 -21.15 9.99 19.21
C LYS A 185 -19.78 9.73 19.81
N PHE A 186 -18.84 10.65 19.59
CA PHE A 186 -17.45 10.48 20.00
C PHE A 186 -16.94 11.77 20.64
N ASP A 187 -15.95 11.66 21.53
CA ASP A 187 -15.24 12.81 22.05
C ASP A 187 -14.46 13.49 20.91
N HIS A 188 -14.84 14.75 20.60
CA HIS A 188 -14.30 15.46 19.46
C HIS A 188 -14.10 16.96 19.68
N SER A 189 -14.10 17.43 20.93
CA SER A 189 -14.00 18.86 21.25
C SER A 189 -12.77 19.57 20.67
N ALA A 190 -11.71 18.82 20.34
CA ALA A 190 -10.51 19.32 19.68
C ALA A 190 -10.55 19.22 18.14
N VAL A 191 -11.69 18.80 17.56
CA VAL A 191 -11.85 18.63 16.12
C VAL A 191 -12.81 19.69 15.60
N ASP A 192 -12.36 20.50 14.64
CA ASP A 192 -13.24 21.39 13.90
C ASP A 192 -14.03 20.56 12.86
N VAL A 193 -15.29 20.30 13.19
CA VAL A 193 -16.19 19.51 12.33
C VAL A 193 -16.55 20.27 11.05
N ALA A 194 -16.67 21.59 11.11
CA ALA A 194 -17.00 22.41 9.95
C ALA A 194 -15.84 22.42 8.93
N GLU A 195 -14.59 22.51 9.39
CA GLU A 195 -13.40 22.35 8.54
C GLU A 195 -13.37 20.97 7.86
N LYS A 196 -13.78 19.95 8.57
CA LYS A 196 -13.86 18.58 8.03
C LYS A 196 -14.95 18.42 6.97
N GLU A 197 -16.10 19.05 7.15
CA GLU A 197 -17.18 19.06 6.16
C GLU A 197 -16.75 19.76 4.88
N TRP A 198 -16.10 20.89 4.99
CA TRP A 198 -15.55 21.62 3.86
C TRP A 198 -14.50 20.80 3.08
N SER A 199 -13.62 20.07 3.77
CA SER A 199 -12.64 19.21 3.14
C SER A 199 -13.28 18.05 2.35
N ARG A 200 -14.42 17.54 2.82
CA ARG A 200 -15.20 16.50 2.14
C ARG A 200 -15.85 17.01 0.86
N GLU A 201 -16.41 18.20 0.87
CA GLU A 201 -17.04 18.82 -0.30
C GLU A 201 -16.00 19.03 -1.42
N ARG A 202 -14.78 19.45 -1.08
CA ARG A 202 -13.68 19.59 -2.04
C ARG A 202 -13.18 18.27 -2.63
N MET A 203 -13.29 17.16 -1.90
CA MET A 203 -12.91 15.84 -2.44
C MET A 203 -14.03 15.24 -3.31
N ALA A 204 -15.24 15.76 -3.23
CA ALA A 204 -16.39 15.30 -4.02
C ALA A 204 -16.58 16.10 -5.32
N SER A 205 -15.95 17.26 -5.45
CA SER A 205 -15.92 18.12 -6.65
C SER A 205 -14.70 17.79 -7.54
#